data_aad52a2d225b0aafb22c4da988b914e0
#
_entry.id   aad52a2d225b0aafb22c4da988b914e0
#
_cell.length_a   1.000
_cell.length_b   1.000
_cell.length_c   1.000
_cell.angle_alpha   90.00
_cell.angle_beta   90.00
_cell.angle_gamma   90.00
#
_symmetry.space_group_name_H-M   'P 1'
#
loop_
_entity.id
_entity.type
_entity.pdbx_description
1 polymer ?
#
loop_
_entity_poly.entity_id
_entity_poly.type
_entity_poly.pdbx_seq_one_letter_code
_entity_poly.pdbx_strand_id
1 'polypeptide(L)'
;MTASAQRPAPQFNAFAASCPSRRLLDTIGDKWVSLLIVALGLRGPLRYSELSSQLEGVSQKMLTQSLRRMERDGLVTRTLTPSMPVRVDYELTSLGRSLLVVMSQLKEWAELHMPEVDASRAAYDADHR
;
A
#
# COMPACT_ATOMS: atom_id res chain seq x y z
N MET A 1 -35.06 6.69 13.84
CA MET A 1 -34.22 6.73 13.74
C MET A 1 -33.40 6.32 13.73
N THR A 2 -32.97 6.49 13.43
CA THR A 2 -32.19 5.51 13.28
C THR A 2 -30.87 5.68 13.86
N ALA A 3 -30.77 5.39 15.10
CA ALA A 3 -29.52 5.42 15.83
C ALA A 3 -28.45 4.59 15.14
N SER A 4 -28.88 3.58 14.41
CA SER A 4 -27.96 2.74 13.66
C SER A 4 -27.22 3.49 12.57
N ALA A 5 -27.74 4.63 12.12
CA ALA A 5 -27.08 5.44 11.14
C ALA A 5 -25.94 6.25 11.73
N GLN A 6 -25.85 6.35 13.03
CA GLN A 6 -24.84 7.14 13.69
C GLN A 6 -23.66 6.26 14.08
N ARG A 7 -22.60 6.40 13.33
CA ARG A 7 -21.34 5.80 13.74
C ARG A 7 -20.72 6.66 14.85
N PRO A 8 -20.07 6.05 15.83
CA PRO A 8 -19.27 6.82 16.75
C PRO A 8 -18.28 7.68 15.98
N ALA A 9 -18.03 8.88 16.45
CA ALA A 9 -17.01 9.72 15.84
C ALA A 9 -15.68 8.95 15.85
N PRO A 10 -14.92 9.00 14.73
CA PRO A 10 -13.63 8.35 14.72
C PRO A 10 -12.75 8.88 15.82
N GLN A 11 -12.06 8.00 16.51
CA GLN A 11 -11.10 8.36 17.54
C GLN A 11 -9.92 9.12 16.96
N PHE A 12 -9.62 8.90 15.68
CA PHE A 12 -8.53 9.54 14.98
C PHE A 12 -9.06 10.38 13.83
N ASN A 13 -8.45 11.54 13.62
CA ASN A 13 -8.80 12.46 12.54
C ASN A 13 -7.54 12.77 11.72
N ALA A 14 -7.49 12.26 10.49
CA ALA A 14 -6.34 12.42 9.61
C ALA A 14 -6.09 13.86 9.18
N PHE A 15 -7.09 14.75 9.29
CA PHE A 15 -6.89 16.17 9.00
C PHE A 15 -6.01 16.87 10.03
N ALA A 16 -5.92 16.32 11.23
CA ALA A 16 -5.07 16.90 12.27
C ALA A 16 -3.63 16.44 12.08
N ALA A 17 -2.69 17.37 11.98
CA ALA A 17 -1.28 17.07 11.71
C ALA A 17 -0.66 16.19 12.78
N SER A 18 -1.13 16.30 14.02
CA SER A 18 -0.61 15.51 15.14
C SER A 18 -1.24 14.13 15.27
N CYS A 19 -2.25 13.81 14.46
CA CYS A 19 -2.96 12.56 14.59
C CYS A 19 -2.16 11.40 13.99
N PRO A 20 -2.01 10.26 14.72
CA PRO A 20 -1.30 9.09 14.18
C PRO A 20 -1.87 8.54 12.89
N SER A 21 -3.17 8.69 12.65
CA SER A 21 -3.79 8.22 11.40
C SER A 21 -3.24 8.94 10.18
N ARG A 22 -2.76 10.18 10.33
CA ARG A 22 -2.12 10.90 9.23
C ARG A 22 -0.82 10.23 8.82
N ARG A 23 -0.03 9.74 9.78
CA ARG A 23 1.19 8.99 9.49
C ARG A 23 0.89 7.67 8.80
N LEU A 24 -0.19 7.01 9.21
CA LEU A 24 -0.62 5.79 8.54
C LEU A 24 -0.99 6.07 7.09
N LEU A 25 -1.67 7.19 6.81
CA LEU A 25 -1.97 7.60 5.44
C LEU A 25 -0.70 7.83 4.62
N ASP A 26 0.34 8.38 5.23
CA ASP A 26 1.63 8.53 4.53
C ASP A 26 2.19 7.17 4.12
N THR A 27 2.07 6.16 4.98
CA THR A 27 2.52 4.81 4.67
C THR A 27 1.69 4.18 3.56
N ILE A 28 0.36 4.18 3.70
CA ILE A 28 -0.51 3.51 2.73
C ILE A 28 -0.64 4.29 1.43
N GLY A 29 -0.31 5.58 1.44
CA GLY A 29 -0.27 6.40 0.24
C GLY A 29 1.00 6.24 -0.58
N ASP A 30 1.99 5.54 -0.05
CA ASP A 30 3.22 5.25 -0.77
C ASP A 30 2.95 4.22 -1.87
N LYS A 31 3.41 4.51 -3.09
CA LYS A 31 3.13 3.62 -4.23
C LYS A 31 3.68 2.23 -4.04
N TRP A 32 4.85 2.10 -3.41
CA TRP A 32 5.47 0.78 -3.20
C TRP A 32 4.68 -0.04 -2.18
N VAL A 33 4.19 0.60 -1.13
CA VAL A 33 3.33 -0.07 -0.13
C VAL A 33 2.05 -0.55 -0.79
N SER A 34 1.39 0.28 -1.59
CA SER A 34 0.14 -0.11 -2.26
C SER A 34 0.37 -1.27 -3.22
N LEU A 35 1.47 -1.25 -3.99
CA LEU A 35 1.80 -2.35 -4.90
C LEU A 35 2.18 -3.63 -4.15
N LEU A 36 2.88 -3.51 -3.02
CA LEU A 36 3.23 -4.65 -2.18
C LEU A 36 1.98 -5.31 -1.59
N ILE A 37 1.03 -4.52 -1.12
CA ILE A 37 -0.24 -5.04 -0.60
C ILE A 37 -0.94 -5.87 -1.68
N VAL A 38 -1.02 -5.36 -2.91
CA VAL A 38 -1.66 -6.07 -4.01
C VAL A 38 -0.88 -7.33 -4.38
N ALA A 39 0.43 -7.24 -4.51
CA ALA A 39 1.27 -8.38 -4.87
C ALA A 39 1.15 -9.51 -3.86
N LEU A 40 1.24 -9.20 -2.57
CA LEU A 40 1.12 -10.20 -1.51
C LEU A 40 -0.30 -10.75 -1.41
N GLY A 41 -1.29 -9.94 -1.71
CA GLY A 41 -2.69 -10.39 -1.73
C GLY A 41 -2.99 -11.36 -2.85
N LEU A 42 -2.41 -11.12 -4.03
CA LEU A 42 -2.65 -11.97 -5.21
C LEU A 42 -1.88 -13.28 -5.17
N ARG A 43 -0.66 -13.26 -4.62
CA ARG A 43 0.23 -14.42 -4.70
C ARG A 43 0.45 -15.14 -3.37
N GLY A 44 -0.01 -14.54 -2.27
CA GLY A 44 0.25 -15.11 -0.96
C GLY A 44 1.65 -14.81 -0.47
N PRO A 45 2.23 -15.64 0.41
CA PRO A 45 3.57 -15.36 0.94
C PRO A 45 4.62 -15.30 -0.16
N LEU A 46 5.46 -14.26 -0.12
CA LEU A 46 6.53 -14.06 -1.09
C LEU A 46 7.83 -13.74 -0.38
N ARG A 47 8.93 -14.16 -0.98
CA ARG A 47 10.27 -13.80 -0.51
C ARG A 47 10.63 -12.40 -1.00
N TYR A 48 11.61 -11.82 -0.33
CA TYR A 48 12.15 -10.52 -0.71
C TYR A 48 12.54 -10.47 -2.19
N SER A 49 13.25 -11.49 -2.68
CA SER A 49 13.70 -11.54 -4.08
C SER A 49 12.53 -11.59 -5.06
N GLU A 50 11.46 -12.29 -4.70
CA GLU A 50 10.26 -12.36 -5.53
C GLU A 50 9.54 -11.01 -5.58
N LEU A 51 9.45 -10.34 -4.43
CA LEU A 51 8.88 -8.99 -4.38
C LEU A 51 9.70 -8.00 -5.20
N SER A 52 11.02 -8.07 -5.07
CA SER A 52 11.92 -7.22 -5.84
C SER A 52 11.73 -7.42 -7.35
N SER A 53 11.53 -8.66 -7.79
CA SER A 53 11.31 -8.98 -9.19
C SER A 53 9.99 -8.44 -9.72
N GLN A 54 8.95 -8.43 -8.89
CA GLN A 54 7.62 -8.00 -9.31
C GLN A 54 7.45 -6.50 -9.35
N LEU A 55 8.19 -5.78 -8.52
CA LEU A 55 8.07 -4.33 -8.44
C LEU A 55 9.16 -3.68 -9.29
N GLU A 56 8.90 -3.59 -10.57
CA GLU A 56 9.85 -3.01 -11.51
C GLU A 56 10.22 -1.57 -11.11
N GLY A 57 11.50 -1.29 -11.05
CA GLY A 57 12.00 0.03 -10.70
C GLY A 57 12.20 0.28 -9.21
N VAL A 58 11.78 -0.65 -8.34
CA VAL A 58 12.00 -0.48 -6.91
C VAL A 58 13.48 -0.70 -6.57
N SER A 59 14.06 0.23 -5.81
CA SER A 59 15.41 0.03 -5.28
C SER A 59 15.37 -0.87 -4.05
N GLN A 60 16.51 -1.50 -3.74
CA GLN A 60 16.64 -2.30 -2.52
C GLN A 60 16.34 -1.48 -1.28
N LYS A 61 16.79 -0.23 -1.26
CA LYS A 61 16.53 0.69 -0.14
C LYS A 61 15.04 0.94 0.03
N MET A 62 14.33 1.26 -1.05
CA MET A 62 12.90 1.56 -0.99
C MET A 62 12.08 0.34 -0.61
N LEU A 63 12.41 -0.82 -1.16
CA LEU A 63 11.71 -2.06 -0.84
C LEU A 63 11.89 -2.42 0.64
N THR A 64 13.11 -2.35 1.14
CA THR A 64 13.41 -2.63 2.54
C THR A 64 12.67 -1.67 3.47
N GLN A 65 12.69 -0.38 3.17
CA GLN A 65 12.00 0.62 3.97
C GLN A 65 10.48 0.39 3.99
N SER A 66 9.91 0.11 2.82
CA SER A 66 8.47 -0.13 2.72
C SER A 66 8.05 -1.37 3.51
N LEU A 67 8.80 -2.46 3.38
CA LEU A 67 8.50 -3.69 4.12
C LEU A 67 8.64 -3.50 5.64
N ARG A 68 9.62 -2.72 6.09
CA ARG A 68 9.79 -2.42 7.52
C ARG A 68 8.62 -1.60 8.06
N ARG A 69 8.16 -0.61 7.31
CA ARG A 69 6.99 0.18 7.69
C ARG A 69 5.75 -0.69 7.79
N MET A 70 5.54 -1.56 6.81
CA MET A 70 4.40 -2.46 6.78
C MET A 70 4.43 -3.44 7.95
N GLU A 71 5.60 -3.96 8.26
CA GLU A 71 5.77 -4.86 9.41
C GLU A 71 5.50 -4.12 10.72
N ARG A 72 6.05 -2.93 10.88
CA ARG A 72 5.84 -2.11 12.08
C ARG A 72 4.37 -1.76 12.28
N ASP A 73 3.67 -1.49 11.19
CA ASP A 73 2.24 -1.11 11.25
C ASP A 73 1.31 -2.33 11.31
N GLY A 74 1.87 -3.53 11.34
CA GLY A 74 1.07 -4.74 11.46
C GLY A 74 0.37 -5.18 10.18
N LEU A 75 0.81 -4.69 9.02
CA LEU A 75 0.21 -5.03 7.73
C LEU A 75 0.78 -6.31 7.15
N VAL A 76 2.02 -6.65 7.50
CA VAL A 76 2.67 -7.88 7.06
C VAL A 76 3.37 -8.54 8.24
N THR A 77 3.52 -9.86 8.16
CA THR A 77 4.43 -10.61 9.02
C THR A 77 5.66 -11.00 8.21
N ARG A 78 6.78 -11.01 8.90
CA ARG A 78 8.05 -11.43 8.36
C ARG A 78 8.44 -12.72 9.06
N THR A 79 8.53 -13.79 8.31
CA THR A 79 8.87 -15.12 8.88
C THR A 79 10.25 -15.53 8.40
N LEU A 80 11.11 -15.78 9.36
CA LEU A 80 12.47 -16.25 9.11
C LEU A 80 12.52 -17.75 9.30
N THR A 81 12.90 -18.47 8.25
CA THR A 81 13.10 -19.91 8.34
C THR A 81 14.60 -20.18 8.37
N PRO A 82 15.11 -20.79 9.45
CA PRO A 82 16.53 -21.14 9.54
C PRO A 82 16.84 -22.27 8.57
N SER A 83 17.54 -21.91 7.51
CA SER A 83 17.98 -22.84 6.46
C SER A 83 19.26 -22.27 5.85
N MET A 84 19.88 -23.01 4.93
CA MET A 84 21.08 -22.54 4.23
C MET A 84 20.76 -22.44 2.74
N PRO A 85 20.57 -21.23 2.20
CA PRO A 85 20.57 -19.92 2.86
C PRO A 85 19.32 -19.68 3.68
N VAL A 86 19.39 -18.68 4.57
CA VAL A 86 18.24 -18.27 5.39
C VAL A 86 17.11 -17.79 4.49
N ARG A 87 15.90 -18.28 4.78
CA ARG A 87 14.70 -17.89 4.01
C ARG A 87 13.89 -16.89 4.81
N VAL A 88 13.49 -15.81 4.14
CA VAL A 88 12.62 -14.79 4.72
C VAL A 88 11.38 -14.66 3.83
N ASP A 89 10.22 -14.92 4.41
CA ASP A 89 8.92 -14.79 3.73
C ASP A 89 8.12 -13.64 4.33
N TYR A 90 7.41 -12.92 3.47
CA TYR A 90 6.48 -11.87 3.85
C TYR A 90 5.07 -12.29 3.50
N GLU A 91 4.13 -12.01 4.39
CA GLU A 91 2.73 -12.37 4.22
C GLU A 91 1.84 -11.30 4.80
N LEU A 92 0.70 -11.03 4.16
CA LEU A 92 -0.26 -10.08 4.70
C LEU A 92 -0.88 -10.63 5.97
N THR A 93 -1.03 -9.75 6.97
CA THR A 93 -1.85 -10.02 8.15
C THR A 93 -3.33 -9.85 7.79
N SER A 94 -4.22 -10.18 8.72
CA SER A 94 -5.65 -9.87 8.55
C SER A 94 -5.88 -8.37 8.32
N LEU A 95 -5.12 -7.54 9.03
CA LEU A 95 -5.17 -6.09 8.85
C LEU A 95 -4.73 -5.70 7.44
N GLY A 96 -3.61 -6.26 6.97
CA GLY A 96 -3.14 -6.03 5.61
C GLY A 96 -4.15 -6.47 4.56
N ARG A 97 -4.84 -7.59 4.78
CA ARG A 97 -5.87 -8.08 3.86
C ARG A 97 -7.08 -7.15 3.82
N SER A 98 -7.44 -6.53 4.93
CA SER A 98 -8.53 -5.55 4.93
C SER A 98 -8.20 -4.34 4.08
N LEU A 99 -6.93 -3.97 4.01
CA LEU A 99 -6.47 -2.88 3.18
C LEU A 99 -6.39 -3.27 1.70
N LEU A 100 -6.21 -4.55 1.40
CA LEU A 100 -6.07 -5.05 0.03
C LEU A 100 -7.25 -4.65 -0.85
N VAL A 101 -8.47 -4.71 -0.33
CA VAL A 101 -9.68 -4.35 -1.09
C VAL A 101 -9.60 -2.89 -1.54
N VAL A 102 -9.22 -2.00 -0.64
CA VAL A 102 -9.10 -0.57 -0.93
C VAL A 102 -7.98 -0.31 -1.95
N MET A 103 -6.84 -0.95 -1.77
CA MET A 103 -5.68 -0.78 -2.67
C MET A 103 -5.96 -1.32 -4.06
N SER A 104 -6.65 -2.45 -4.17
CA SER A 104 -7.04 -3.03 -5.46
C SER A 104 -7.99 -2.10 -6.21
N GLN A 105 -8.95 -1.53 -5.52
CA GLN A 105 -9.89 -0.57 -6.11
C GLN A 105 -9.14 0.69 -6.58
N LEU A 106 -8.20 1.17 -5.81
CA LEU A 106 -7.41 2.34 -6.17
C LEU A 106 -6.56 2.07 -7.41
N LYS A 107 -5.92 0.92 -7.47
CA LYS A 107 -5.12 0.49 -8.63
C LYS A 107 -5.99 0.42 -9.88
N GLU A 108 -7.13 -0.22 -9.78
CA GLU A 108 -8.06 -0.36 -10.90
C GLU A 108 -8.58 1.00 -11.37
N TRP A 109 -8.89 1.88 -10.45
CA TRP A 109 -9.34 3.22 -10.78
C TRP A 109 -8.28 3.97 -11.59
N ALA A 110 -7.04 3.91 -11.12
CA ALA A 110 -5.92 4.58 -11.79
C ALA A 110 -5.72 4.05 -13.21
N GLU A 111 -5.76 2.73 -13.37
CA GLU A 111 -5.60 2.10 -14.68
C GLU A 111 -6.73 2.44 -15.63
N LEU A 112 -7.95 2.43 -15.13
CA LEU A 112 -9.14 2.72 -15.94
C LEU A 112 -9.19 4.17 -16.39
N HIS A 113 -8.80 5.11 -15.53
CA HIS A 113 -8.94 6.53 -15.79
C HIS A 113 -7.66 7.18 -16.33
N MET A 114 -6.59 6.41 -16.51
CA MET A 114 -5.32 6.98 -17.00
C MET A 114 -5.46 7.71 -18.32
N PRO A 115 -6.21 7.21 -19.32
CA PRO A 115 -6.37 7.95 -20.58
C PRO A 115 -6.98 9.34 -20.39
N GLU A 116 -7.96 9.47 -19.50
CA GLU A 116 -8.59 10.76 -19.22
C GLU A 116 -7.63 11.71 -18.51
N VAL A 117 -6.86 11.19 -17.56
CA VAL A 117 -5.84 11.96 -16.85
C VAL A 117 -4.74 12.41 -17.83
N ASP A 118 -4.30 11.53 -18.72
CA ASP A 118 -3.31 11.86 -19.74
C ASP A 118 -3.80 12.98 -20.65
N ALA A 119 -5.05 12.92 -21.08
CA ALA A 119 -5.65 13.96 -21.93
C ALA A 119 -5.67 15.30 -21.19
N SER A 120 -6.00 15.27 -19.90
CA SER A 120 -6.02 16.48 -19.07
C SER A 120 -4.63 17.09 -18.92
N ARG A 121 -3.62 16.23 -18.68
CA ARG A 121 -2.23 16.68 -18.56
C ARG A 121 -1.73 17.30 -19.86
N ALA A 122 -2.04 16.68 -21.00
CA ALA A 122 -1.63 17.19 -22.30
C ALA A 122 -2.25 18.57 -22.58
N ALA A 123 -3.54 18.74 -22.24
CA ALA A 123 -4.22 20.01 -22.42
C ALA A 123 -3.61 21.10 -21.53
N TYR A 124 -3.35 20.77 -20.28
CA TYR A 124 -2.72 21.70 -19.35
C TYR A 124 -1.34 22.13 -19.84
N ASP A 125 -0.50 21.17 -20.23
CA ASP A 125 0.85 21.45 -20.68
C ASP A 125 0.87 22.31 -21.95
N ALA A 126 -0.10 22.13 -22.85
CA ALA A 126 -0.22 22.92 -24.05
C ALA A 126 -0.53 24.40 -23.71
N ASP A 127 -1.34 24.62 -22.68
CA ASP A 127 -1.74 25.97 -22.25
C ASP A 127 -0.68 26.67 -21.38
N HIS A 128 0.22 25.91 -20.77
CA HIS A 128 1.19 26.43 -19.79
C HIS A 128 2.63 26.26 -20.24
N ARG A 129 2.85 26.38 -21.54
CA ARG A 129 4.21 26.36 -22.10
C ARG A 129 4.98 27.65 -21.82
#